data_dbbe60f16f34f53028dea3170060a5a2
#
_entry.id   dbbe60f16f34f53028dea3170060a5a2
#
_cell.length_a   1.000
_cell.length_b   1.000
_cell.length_c   1.000
_cell.angle_alpha   90.00
_cell.angle_beta   90.00
_cell.angle_gamma   90.00
#
_symmetry.space_group_name_H-M   'P 1'
#
loop_
_entity.id
_entity.type
_entity.pdbx_description
1 polymer ?
#
loop_
_entity_poly.entity_id
_entity_poly.type
_entity_poly.pdbx_seq_one_letter_code
_entity_poly.pdbx_strand_id
1 'polypeptide(L)'
;MCAQPYRYRNMKLYTETKILLKSIPATVVTLFTVSVVCMNLLANKTLVQLDWIALDGGILISWLSFMCMDMITKHFGARASTIISIHAAVINLLTCLIFFVASAIPSRANDYTAFDSIFGGTWFVLLGSTVAFLISAVINNFSNHAIGKCFASNPDGKLAYAMRTYVSTFIGQFLDNFIFSVIVFVFFAPIFWDGFCWTVLQCATCALTGAVAELIMEILFSPIGYRITKRWKRENVGQEYFAFTERMSAQ
;
A
#
# COMPACT_ATOMS: atom_id res chain seq x y z
N MET A 1 35.32 17.38 0.91
CA MET A 1 35.07 16.88 2.28
C MET A 1 33.56 16.94 2.63
N CYS A 2 32.65 16.39 1.79
CA CYS A 2 31.18 16.50 1.94
C CYS A 2 30.39 15.17 1.85
N ALA A 3 31.07 14.02 2.01
CA ALA A 3 30.40 12.70 1.87
C ALA A 3 29.93 12.06 3.19
N GLN A 4 30.26 12.63 4.33
CA GLN A 4 29.95 12.04 5.65
C GLN A 4 28.47 12.07 6.06
N PRO A 5 27.66 13.14 5.87
CA PRO A 5 26.28 13.17 6.37
C PRO A 5 25.35 12.20 5.61
N TYR A 6 25.62 11.93 4.33
CA TYR A 6 24.79 11.02 3.52
C TYR A 6 25.00 9.56 3.90
N ARG A 7 26.25 9.14 4.12
CA ARG A 7 26.60 7.77 4.52
C ARG A 7 26.07 7.42 5.92
N TYR A 8 26.13 8.38 6.86
CA TYR A 8 25.62 8.22 8.22
C TYR A 8 24.09 8.09 8.24
N ARG A 9 23.36 8.89 7.43
CA ARG A 9 21.90 8.84 7.31
C ARG A 9 21.41 7.52 6.72
N ASN A 10 22.09 6.98 5.71
CA ASN A 10 21.74 5.71 5.09
C ASN A 10 22.02 4.52 6.02
N MET A 11 23.08 4.57 6.78
CA MET A 11 23.40 3.54 7.80
C MET A 11 22.37 3.52 8.92
N LYS A 12 21.86 4.70 9.32
CA LYS A 12 20.75 4.82 10.29
C LYS A 12 19.46 4.21 9.75
N LEU A 13 19.08 4.51 8.51
CA LEU A 13 17.87 3.98 7.88
C LEU A 13 17.92 2.46 7.73
N TYR A 14 19.05 1.91 7.31
CA TYR A 14 19.24 0.46 7.22
C TYR A 14 19.08 -0.24 8.58
N THR A 15 19.70 0.31 9.61
CA THR A 15 19.61 -0.22 10.99
C THR A 15 18.19 -0.12 11.52
N GLU A 16 17.52 1.02 11.30
CA GLU A 16 16.12 1.24 11.68
C GLU A 16 15.21 0.20 11.01
N THR A 17 15.33 0.00 9.71
CA THR A 17 14.55 -0.98 8.94
C THR A 17 14.77 -2.40 9.47
N LYS A 18 16.01 -2.78 9.76
CA LYS A 18 16.36 -4.10 10.29
C LYS A 18 15.74 -4.36 11.66
N ILE A 19 15.80 -3.38 12.56
CA ILE A 19 15.18 -3.47 13.89
C ILE A 19 13.66 -3.52 13.76
N LEU A 20 13.08 -2.67 12.91
CA LEU A 20 11.65 -2.61 12.68
C LEU A 20 11.09 -3.93 12.15
N LEU A 21 11.73 -4.54 11.14
CA LEU A 21 11.32 -5.83 10.58
C LEU A 21 11.39 -6.98 11.59
N LYS A 22 12.27 -6.89 12.58
CA LYS A 22 12.32 -7.86 13.70
C LYS A 22 11.26 -7.58 14.76
N SER A 23 10.88 -6.32 14.94
CA SER A 23 9.97 -5.86 15.98
C SER A 23 8.50 -6.07 15.64
N ILE A 24 8.14 -5.99 14.37
CA ILE A 24 6.75 -6.24 13.91
C ILE A 24 6.56 -7.76 13.77
N PRO A 25 5.42 -8.32 14.22
CA PRO A 25 5.11 -9.73 14.02
C PRO A 25 5.24 -10.15 12.55
N ALA A 26 6.04 -11.17 12.27
CA ALA A 26 6.36 -11.62 10.92
C ALA A 26 5.11 -11.92 10.08
N THR A 27 4.07 -12.48 10.69
CA THR A 27 2.78 -12.74 10.02
C THR A 27 2.18 -11.47 9.42
N VAL A 28 2.23 -10.34 10.14
CA VAL A 28 1.64 -9.08 9.65
C VAL A 28 2.47 -8.50 8.50
N VAL A 29 3.80 -8.52 8.61
CA VAL A 29 4.68 -8.07 7.51
C VAL A 29 4.49 -8.94 6.27
N THR A 30 4.40 -10.26 6.45
CA THR A 30 4.18 -11.20 5.35
C THR A 30 2.82 -10.99 4.69
N LEU A 31 1.73 -10.94 5.47
CA LEU A 31 0.39 -10.68 4.94
C LEU A 31 0.32 -9.34 4.21
N PHE A 32 0.91 -8.31 4.78
CA PHE A 32 0.98 -7.00 4.14
C PHE A 32 1.69 -7.06 2.79
N THR A 33 2.92 -7.61 2.76
CA THR A 33 3.71 -7.70 1.53
C THR A 33 3.01 -8.55 0.46
N VAL A 34 2.47 -9.71 0.84
CA VAL A 34 1.71 -10.58 -0.07
C VAL A 34 0.46 -9.87 -0.60
N SER A 35 -0.26 -9.14 0.26
CA SER A 35 -1.44 -8.35 -0.16
C SER A 35 -1.07 -7.28 -1.19
N VAL A 36 0.05 -6.55 -0.97
CA VAL A 36 0.53 -5.53 -1.92
C VAL A 36 0.88 -6.15 -3.27
N VAL A 37 1.58 -7.28 -3.29
CA VAL A 37 1.91 -7.99 -4.54
C VAL A 37 0.65 -8.51 -5.22
N CYS A 38 -0.25 -9.15 -4.49
CA CYS A 38 -1.48 -9.71 -5.05
C CYS A 38 -2.41 -8.62 -5.60
N MET A 39 -2.62 -7.51 -4.87
CA MET A 39 -3.49 -6.44 -5.36
C MET A 39 -2.96 -5.84 -6.65
N ASN A 40 -1.64 -5.67 -6.77
CA ASN A 40 -1.01 -5.14 -7.96
C ASN A 40 -1.17 -6.09 -9.17
N LEU A 41 -0.94 -7.39 -8.97
CA LEU A 41 -1.13 -8.38 -10.03
C LEU A 41 -2.60 -8.50 -10.45
N LEU A 42 -3.53 -8.44 -9.50
CA LEU A 42 -4.97 -8.52 -9.73
C LEU A 42 -5.53 -7.23 -10.38
N ALA A 43 -4.83 -6.11 -10.32
CA ALA A 43 -5.22 -4.87 -11.01
C ALA A 43 -5.37 -5.04 -12.53
N ASN A 44 -4.72 -6.06 -13.13
CA ASN A 44 -4.92 -6.42 -14.54
C ASN A 44 -6.27 -7.10 -14.83
N LYS A 45 -7.04 -7.47 -13.79
CA LYS A 45 -8.36 -8.10 -13.93
C LYS A 45 -9.46 -7.10 -13.66
N THR A 46 -10.15 -6.64 -14.67
CA THR A 46 -11.38 -5.86 -14.48
C THR A 46 -12.52 -6.76 -14.00
N LEU A 47 -13.14 -6.41 -12.88
CA LEU A 47 -14.31 -7.10 -12.31
C LEU A 47 -15.62 -6.46 -12.75
N VAL A 48 -15.67 -5.13 -12.72
CA VAL A 48 -16.84 -4.33 -13.14
C VAL A 48 -16.32 -3.15 -13.95
N GLN A 49 -16.95 -2.89 -15.09
CA GLN A 49 -16.67 -1.71 -15.90
C GLN A 49 -17.96 -1.14 -16.44
N LEU A 50 -18.33 0.03 -15.96
CA LEU A 50 -19.43 0.87 -16.43
C LEU A 50 -18.86 2.28 -16.68
N ASP A 51 -19.66 3.16 -17.28
CA ASP A 51 -19.19 4.53 -17.61
C ASP A 51 -18.71 5.35 -16.40
N TRP A 52 -19.19 5.01 -15.21
CA TRP A 52 -18.94 5.73 -13.96
C TRP A 52 -18.40 4.84 -12.81
N ILE A 53 -18.31 3.54 -13.01
CA ILE A 53 -17.69 2.57 -12.08
C ILE A 53 -16.70 1.72 -12.86
N ALA A 54 -15.46 1.65 -12.35
CA ALA A 54 -14.54 0.60 -12.73
C ALA A 54 -13.91 0.04 -11.46
N LEU A 55 -14.02 -1.26 -11.30
CA LEU A 55 -13.42 -2.00 -10.19
C LEU A 55 -12.55 -3.10 -10.78
N ASP A 56 -11.31 -3.14 -10.37
CA ASP A 56 -10.38 -4.22 -10.71
C ASP A 56 -10.30 -5.29 -9.62
N GLY A 57 -9.55 -6.36 -9.90
CA GLY A 57 -9.40 -7.47 -8.98
C GLY A 57 -8.60 -7.13 -7.72
N GLY A 58 -7.86 -6.03 -7.70
CA GLY A 58 -7.07 -5.58 -6.54
C GLY A 58 -7.95 -5.30 -5.33
N ILE A 59 -9.21 -4.85 -5.55
CA ILE A 59 -10.17 -4.56 -4.47
C ILE A 59 -10.44 -5.76 -3.55
N LEU A 60 -10.28 -6.98 -4.05
CA LEU A 60 -10.51 -8.20 -3.26
C LEU A 60 -9.53 -8.34 -2.10
N ILE A 61 -8.35 -7.72 -2.19
CA ILE A 61 -7.27 -7.88 -1.21
C ILE A 61 -6.71 -6.56 -0.69
N SER A 62 -6.97 -5.41 -1.34
CA SER A 62 -6.43 -4.10 -0.97
C SER A 62 -6.78 -3.70 0.47
N TRP A 63 -8.01 -3.98 0.92
CA TRP A 63 -8.45 -3.73 2.29
C TRP A 63 -7.51 -4.37 3.34
N LEU A 64 -6.93 -5.55 3.06
CA LEU A 64 -6.00 -6.21 3.97
C LEU A 64 -4.67 -5.46 4.06
N SER A 65 -4.17 -4.91 2.96
CA SER A 65 -2.95 -4.10 2.98
C SER A 65 -3.15 -2.81 3.80
N PHE A 66 -4.27 -2.11 3.62
CA PHE A 66 -4.59 -0.90 4.38
C PHE A 66 -4.83 -1.19 5.86
N MET A 67 -5.54 -2.26 6.20
CA MET A 67 -5.70 -2.69 7.59
C MET A 67 -4.34 -2.98 8.26
N CYS A 68 -3.42 -3.65 7.56
CA CYS A 68 -2.08 -3.89 8.09
C CYS A 68 -1.29 -2.58 8.30
N MET A 69 -1.36 -1.64 7.34
CA MET A 69 -0.76 -0.32 7.48
C MET A 69 -1.31 0.44 8.69
N ASP A 70 -2.62 0.42 8.89
CA ASP A 70 -3.27 1.10 10.00
C ASP A 70 -2.89 0.50 11.37
N MET A 71 -2.79 -0.82 11.44
CA MET A 71 -2.29 -1.49 12.65
C MET A 71 -0.84 -1.08 12.96
N ILE A 72 0.03 -1.07 11.95
CA ILE A 72 1.44 -0.67 12.10
C ILE A 72 1.53 0.81 12.45
N THR A 73 0.78 1.68 11.76
CA THR A 73 0.76 3.13 12.02
C THR A 73 0.28 3.43 13.44
N LYS A 74 -0.75 2.75 13.90
CA LYS A 74 -1.27 2.95 15.27
C LYS A 74 -0.25 2.57 16.33
N HIS A 75 0.43 1.44 16.15
CA HIS A 75 1.30 0.89 17.20
C HIS A 75 2.74 1.43 17.13
N PHE A 76 3.32 1.50 15.92
CA PHE A 76 4.71 1.88 15.68
C PHE A 76 4.90 3.30 15.14
N GLY A 77 3.80 3.97 14.74
CA GLY A 77 3.81 5.32 14.16
C GLY A 77 3.92 5.34 12.63
N ALA A 78 3.59 6.51 12.04
CA ALA A 78 3.54 6.70 10.59
C ALA A 78 4.87 6.42 9.88
N ARG A 79 5.99 6.80 10.50
CA ARG A 79 7.33 6.56 9.94
C ARG A 79 7.62 5.07 9.78
N ALA A 80 7.32 4.26 10.79
CA ALA A 80 7.49 2.82 10.75
C ALA A 80 6.64 2.18 9.65
N SER A 81 5.37 2.54 9.56
CA SER A 81 4.46 2.06 8.53
C SER A 81 4.94 2.45 7.13
N THR A 82 5.42 3.69 6.93
CA THR A 82 5.97 4.14 5.66
C THR A 82 7.22 3.34 5.25
N ILE A 83 8.13 3.03 6.18
CA ILE A 83 9.30 2.18 5.90
C ILE A 83 8.85 0.78 5.44
N ILE A 84 7.86 0.18 6.10
CA ILE A 84 7.33 -1.14 5.71
C ILE A 84 6.58 -1.07 4.36
N SER A 85 5.86 0.02 4.09
CA SER A 85 5.20 0.23 2.79
C SER A 85 6.22 0.34 1.64
N ILE A 86 7.31 1.07 1.84
CA ILE A 86 8.41 1.14 0.87
C ILE A 86 9.05 -0.23 0.67
N HIS A 87 9.25 -0.99 1.75
CA HIS A 87 9.81 -2.35 1.67
C HIS A 87 8.90 -3.28 0.85
N ALA A 88 7.59 -3.27 1.09
CA ALA A 88 6.62 -4.04 0.32
C ALA A 88 6.59 -3.61 -1.16
N ALA A 89 6.66 -2.31 -1.44
CA ALA A 89 6.69 -1.78 -2.80
C ALA A 89 7.96 -2.20 -3.56
N VAL A 90 9.12 -2.25 -2.90
CA VAL A 90 10.38 -2.76 -3.51
C VAL A 90 10.25 -4.24 -3.87
N ILE A 91 9.66 -5.05 -2.99
CA ILE A 91 9.39 -6.48 -3.27
C ILE A 91 8.41 -6.61 -4.43
N ASN A 92 7.36 -5.78 -4.46
CA ASN A 92 6.40 -5.76 -5.55
C ASN A 92 7.05 -5.39 -6.89
N LEU A 93 7.88 -4.36 -6.94
CA LEU A 93 8.62 -3.98 -8.16
C LEU A 93 9.55 -5.10 -8.63
N LEU A 94 10.25 -5.77 -7.71
CA LEU A 94 11.07 -6.92 -8.05
C LEU A 94 10.22 -8.06 -8.65
N THR A 95 9.05 -8.34 -8.07
CA THR A 95 8.10 -9.33 -8.58
C THR A 95 7.63 -8.95 -9.99
N CYS A 96 7.25 -7.70 -10.21
CA CYS A 96 6.84 -7.20 -11.54
C CYS A 96 7.98 -7.32 -12.56
N LEU A 97 9.21 -7.00 -12.17
CA LEU A 97 10.39 -7.16 -13.04
C LEU A 97 10.61 -8.63 -13.42
N ILE A 98 10.48 -9.56 -12.46
CA ILE A 98 10.62 -11.00 -12.73
C ILE A 98 9.57 -11.46 -13.75
N PHE A 99 8.31 -11.06 -13.57
CA PHE A 99 7.25 -11.41 -14.52
C PHE A 99 7.46 -10.78 -15.90
N PHE A 100 7.90 -9.52 -15.95
CA PHE A 100 8.22 -8.85 -17.21
C PHE A 100 9.36 -9.56 -17.97
N VAL A 101 10.44 -9.92 -17.26
CA VAL A 101 11.55 -10.68 -17.86
C VAL A 101 11.08 -12.07 -18.31
N ALA A 102 10.26 -12.76 -17.48
CA ALA A 102 9.72 -14.07 -17.83
C ALA A 102 8.85 -14.01 -19.09
N SER A 103 8.03 -12.96 -19.25
CA SER A 103 7.18 -12.77 -20.43
C SER A 103 7.98 -12.50 -21.74
N ALA A 104 9.22 -12.01 -21.61
CA ALA A 104 10.10 -11.77 -22.75
C ALA A 104 10.87 -13.03 -23.19
N ILE A 105 10.82 -14.13 -22.41
CA ILE A 105 11.51 -15.39 -22.75
C ILE A 105 10.61 -16.22 -23.67
N PRO A 106 11.06 -16.54 -24.91
CA PRO A 106 10.26 -17.34 -25.84
C PRO A 106 9.91 -18.71 -25.27
N SER A 107 8.64 -19.06 -25.26
CA SER A 107 8.19 -20.41 -24.91
C SER A 107 8.36 -21.37 -26.08
N ARG A 108 8.82 -22.61 -25.79
CA ARG A 108 8.86 -23.69 -26.78
C ARG A 108 7.49 -24.32 -27.05
N ALA A 109 6.57 -24.21 -26.12
CA ALA A 109 5.17 -24.57 -26.31
C ALA A 109 4.41 -23.27 -26.65
N ASN A 110 3.75 -23.20 -27.82
CA ASN A 110 3.09 -21.98 -28.32
C ASN A 110 1.89 -21.48 -27.49
N ASP A 111 1.77 -21.83 -26.21
CA ASP A 111 0.55 -21.71 -25.43
C ASP A 111 0.57 -20.59 -24.38
N TYR A 112 1.62 -19.76 -24.29
CA TYR A 112 1.78 -18.77 -23.21
C TYR A 112 1.51 -17.33 -23.60
N THR A 113 0.85 -17.08 -24.73
CA THR A 113 0.50 -15.73 -25.22
C THR A 113 -0.32 -14.91 -24.21
N ALA A 114 -1.19 -15.55 -23.41
CA ALA A 114 -1.97 -14.88 -22.38
C ALA A 114 -1.10 -14.35 -21.22
N PHE A 115 -0.12 -15.13 -20.78
CA PHE A 115 0.85 -14.69 -19.77
C PHE A 115 1.68 -13.51 -20.29
N ASP A 116 2.21 -13.61 -21.48
CA ASP A 116 3.08 -12.61 -22.11
C ASP A 116 2.31 -11.31 -22.38
N SER A 117 1.06 -11.39 -22.82
CA SER A 117 0.22 -10.22 -23.05
C SER A 117 -0.13 -9.49 -21.76
N ILE A 118 -0.37 -10.22 -20.64
CA ILE A 118 -0.68 -9.63 -19.36
C ILE A 118 0.59 -9.01 -18.72
N PHE A 119 1.67 -9.76 -18.60
CA PHE A 119 2.83 -9.30 -17.85
C PHE A 119 3.86 -8.53 -18.69
N GLY A 120 3.94 -8.79 -19.99
CA GLY A 120 4.75 -8.04 -20.93
C GLY A 120 4.01 -6.86 -21.55
N GLY A 121 2.74 -7.04 -21.92
CA GLY A 121 1.93 -6.02 -22.59
C GLY A 121 1.33 -4.95 -21.67
N THR A 122 1.16 -5.24 -20.39
CA THR A 122 0.55 -4.31 -19.41
C THR A 122 1.49 -3.88 -18.29
N TRP A 123 2.80 -3.87 -18.52
CA TRP A 123 3.81 -3.47 -17.55
C TRP A 123 3.53 -2.08 -16.94
N PHE A 124 2.95 -1.17 -17.71
CA PHE A 124 2.61 0.18 -17.26
C PHE A 124 1.44 0.19 -16.24
N VAL A 125 0.55 -0.82 -16.29
CA VAL A 125 -0.50 -1.01 -15.27
C VAL A 125 0.16 -1.35 -13.94
N LEU A 126 1.10 -2.29 -13.93
CA LEU A 126 1.84 -2.69 -12.75
C LEU A 126 2.70 -1.55 -12.17
N LEU A 127 3.33 -0.76 -13.05
CA LEU A 127 4.07 0.43 -12.66
C LEU A 127 3.15 1.49 -12.06
N GLY A 128 2.04 1.79 -12.73
CA GLY A 128 1.03 2.75 -12.27
C GLY A 128 0.47 2.38 -10.91
N SER A 129 0.11 1.11 -10.71
CA SER A 129 -0.37 0.59 -9.42
C SER A 129 0.69 0.73 -8.31
N THR A 130 1.95 0.43 -8.61
CA THR A 130 3.03 0.58 -7.61
C THR A 130 3.26 2.04 -7.21
N VAL A 131 3.25 2.96 -8.17
CA VAL A 131 3.40 4.41 -7.90
C VAL A 131 2.22 4.94 -7.09
N ALA A 132 1.00 4.59 -7.49
CA ALA A 132 -0.22 4.96 -6.79
C ALA A 132 -0.19 4.47 -5.33
N PHE A 133 0.10 3.18 -5.13
CA PHE A 133 0.23 2.59 -3.80
C PHE A 133 1.27 3.31 -2.93
N LEU A 134 2.45 3.65 -3.45
CA LEU A 134 3.48 4.33 -2.65
C LEU A 134 3.01 5.71 -2.17
N ILE A 135 2.38 6.50 -3.04
CA ILE A 135 1.90 7.83 -2.69
C ILE A 135 0.74 7.72 -1.70
N SER A 136 -0.24 6.87 -1.99
CA SER A 136 -1.42 6.67 -1.16
C SER A 136 -1.07 6.12 0.23
N ALA A 137 -0.14 5.15 0.30
CA ALA A 137 0.33 4.58 1.56
C ALA A 137 0.99 5.64 2.47
N VAL A 138 1.83 6.50 1.92
CA VAL A 138 2.44 7.59 2.68
C VAL A 138 1.36 8.53 3.23
N ILE A 139 0.43 8.96 2.39
CA ILE A 139 -0.66 9.87 2.80
C ILE A 139 -1.57 9.19 3.83
N ASN A 140 -1.95 7.93 3.63
CA ASN A 140 -2.72 7.14 4.59
C ASN A 140 -2.03 7.09 5.96
N ASN A 141 -0.75 6.74 5.99
CA ASN A 141 0.02 6.61 7.22
C ASN A 141 0.09 7.92 8.02
N PHE A 142 0.35 9.03 7.33
CA PHE A 142 0.40 10.35 7.96
C PHE A 142 -0.98 10.85 8.38
N SER A 143 -2.02 10.65 7.58
CA SER A 143 -3.41 10.99 7.90
C SER A 143 -3.89 10.21 9.13
N ASN A 144 -3.67 8.90 9.16
CA ASN A 144 -3.98 8.05 10.30
C ASN A 144 -3.29 8.54 11.58
N HIS A 145 -2.01 8.88 11.50
CA HIS A 145 -1.26 9.41 12.62
C HIS A 145 -1.77 10.80 13.09
N ALA A 146 -2.04 11.70 12.14
CA ALA A 146 -2.54 13.04 12.42
C ALA A 146 -3.92 12.99 13.11
N ILE A 147 -4.85 12.19 12.58
CA ILE A 147 -6.18 11.98 13.16
C ILE A 147 -6.04 11.39 14.56
N GLY A 148 -5.08 10.45 14.75
CA GLY A 148 -4.80 9.87 16.06
C GLY A 148 -4.45 10.89 17.16
N LYS A 149 -3.79 12.00 16.80
CA LYS A 149 -3.48 13.09 17.74
C LYS A 149 -4.72 13.83 18.23
N CYS A 150 -5.80 13.91 17.44
CA CYS A 150 -7.06 14.50 17.84
C CYS A 150 -7.75 13.71 18.98
N PHE A 151 -7.38 12.44 19.16
CA PHE A 151 -7.91 11.56 20.20
C PHE A 151 -6.91 11.29 21.33
N ALA A 152 -6.02 12.24 21.61
CA ALA A 152 -4.95 12.08 22.62
C ALA A 152 -5.50 11.76 24.05
N SER A 153 -6.72 12.19 24.38
CA SER A 153 -7.38 11.88 25.66
C SER A 153 -7.79 10.41 25.83
N ASN A 154 -8.07 9.71 24.72
CA ASN A 154 -8.42 8.28 24.73
C ASN A 154 -7.93 7.58 23.46
N PRO A 155 -6.60 7.44 23.28
CA PRO A 155 -6.01 6.94 22.04
C PRO A 155 -6.30 5.46 21.76
N ASP A 156 -6.67 4.69 22.78
CA ASP A 156 -6.99 3.26 22.68
C ASP A 156 -8.49 2.97 22.60
N GLY A 157 -9.32 4.01 22.56
CA GLY A 157 -10.76 3.91 22.42
C GLY A 157 -11.16 3.33 21.06
N LYS A 158 -12.30 2.62 21.02
CA LYS A 158 -12.84 2.07 19.77
C LYS A 158 -13.14 3.19 18.76
N LEU A 159 -13.70 4.33 19.23
CA LEU A 159 -13.99 5.48 18.37
C LEU A 159 -12.71 6.09 17.78
N ALA A 160 -11.68 6.25 18.60
CA ALA A 160 -10.38 6.76 18.15
C ALA A 160 -9.79 5.85 17.07
N TYR A 161 -9.85 4.55 17.27
CA TYR A 161 -9.40 3.59 16.26
C TYR A 161 -10.22 3.69 14.98
N ALA A 162 -11.54 3.62 15.08
CA ALA A 162 -12.45 3.67 13.94
C ALA A 162 -12.27 4.95 13.11
N MET A 163 -12.27 6.12 13.75
CA MET A 163 -12.14 7.41 13.05
C MET A 163 -10.80 7.54 12.34
N ARG A 164 -9.70 7.16 13.01
CA ARG A 164 -8.38 7.26 12.37
C ARG A 164 -8.22 6.26 11.22
N THR A 165 -8.75 5.04 11.37
CA THR A 165 -8.71 4.01 10.33
C THR A 165 -9.61 4.38 9.16
N TYR A 166 -10.90 4.66 9.38
CA TYR A 166 -11.86 4.87 8.28
C TYR A 166 -11.56 6.14 7.47
N VAL A 167 -11.20 7.23 8.13
CA VAL A 167 -10.91 8.48 7.42
C VAL A 167 -9.59 8.37 6.65
N SER A 168 -8.53 7.80 7.25
CA SER A 168 -7.26 7.64 6.56
C SER A 168 -7.36 6.65 5.39
N THR A 169 -8.07 5.53 5.59
CA THR A 169 -8.29 4.53 4.53
C THR A 169 -9.08 5.13 3.38
N PHE A 170 -10.17 5.86 3.65
CA PHE A 170 -10.94 6.52 2.58
C PHE A 170 -10.08 7.48 1.76
N ILE A 171 -9.27 8.32 2.41
CA ILE A 171 -8.35 9.25 1.73
C ILE A 171 -7.28 8.46 0.95
N GLY A 172 -6.68 7.47 1.58
CA GLY A 172 -5.64 6.64 0.96
C GLY A 172 -6.16 5.91 -0.28
N GLN A 173 -7.28 5.21 -0.15
CA GLN A 173 -7.90 4.45 -1.24
C GLN A 173 -8.41 5.34 -2.38
N PHE A 174 -9.01 6.49 -2.06
CA PHE A 174 -9.38 7.44 -3.10
C PHE A 174 -8.16 7.90 -3.90
N LEU A 175 -7.07 8.24 -3.24
CA LEU A 175 -5.83 8.68 -3.90
C LEU A 175 -5.17 7.54 -4.67
N ASP A 176 -5.17 6.33 -4.13
CA ASP A 176 -4.65 5.14 -4.82
C ASP A 176 -5.36 4.92 -6.15
N ASN A 177 -6.67 4.77 -6.10
CA ASN A 177 -7.50 4.55 -7.28
C ASN A 177 -7.44 5.72 -8.26
N PHE A 178 -7.40 6.98 -7.78
CA PHE A 178 -7.34 8.16 -8.62
C PHE A 178 -6.00 8.27 -9.35
N ILE A 179 -4.88 8.16 -8.62
CA ILE A 179 -3.54 8.25 -9.19
C ILE A 179 -3.30 7.10 -10.18
N PHE A 180 -3.70 5.88 -9.80
CA PHE A 180 -3.66 4.73 -10.69
C PHE A 180 -4.43 4.99 -11.99
N SER A 181 -5.68 5.41 -11.89
CA SER A 181 -6.55 5.67 -13.05
C SER A 181 -5.96 6.76 -13.95
N VAL A 182 -5.43 7.83 -13.38
CA VAL A 182 -4.79 8.91 -14.15
C VAL A 182 -3.53 8.40 -14.86
N ILE A 183 -2.65 7.69 -14.16
CA ILE A 183 -1.43 7.16 -14.76
C ILE A 183 -1.76 6.19 -15.89
N VAL A 184 -2.64 5.22 -15.64
CA VAL A 184 -2.94 4.16 -16.60
C VAL A 184 -3.84 4.65 -17.73
N PHE A 185 -4.99 5.24 -17.41
CA PHE A 185 -6.04 5.50 -18.42
C PHE A 185 -5.94 6.88 -19.08
N VAL A 186 -5.27 7.87 -18.46
CA VAL A 186 -5.07 9.18 -19.08
C VAL A 186 -3.72 9.28 -19.78
N PHE A 187 -2.64 8.71 -19.19
CA PHE A 187 -1.30 8.84 -19.78
C PHE A 187 -0.89 7.65 -20.63
N PHE A 188 -1.01 6.41 -20.15
CA PHE A 188 -0.48 5.26 -20.84
C PHE A 188 -1.45 4.60 -21.83
N ALA A 189 -2.73 4.48 -21.50
CA ALA A 189 -3.72 3.81 -22.34
C ALA A 189 -3.85 4.43 -23.75
N PRO A 190 -3.81 5.77 -23.94
CA PRO A 190 -3.82 6.35 -25.27
C PRO A 190 -2.65 5.92 -26.15
N ILE A 191 -1.52 5.58 -25.55
CA ILE A 191 -0.30 5.17 -26.26
C ILE A 191 -0.32 3.67 -26.59
N PHE A 192 -0.79 2.83 -25.66
CA PHE A 192 -0.67 1.38 -25.74
C PHE A 192 -1.99 0.67 -26.06
N TRP A 193 -3.15 1.32 -25.96
CA TRP A 193 -4.48 0.76 -26.19
C TRP A 193 -5.25 1.56 -27.25
N ASP A 194 -4.67 1.74 -28.44
CA ASP A 194 -5.30 2.30 -29.64
C ASP A 194 -6.09 3.60 -29.43
N GLY A 195 -5.56 4.51 -28.58
CA GLY A 195 -6.18 5.80 -28.30
C GLY A 195 -7.28 5.78 -27.23
N PHE A 196 -7.47 4.67 -26.53
CA PHE A 196 -8.39 4.63 -25.39
C PHE A 196 -7.96 5.62 -24.31
N CYS A 197 -8.84 6.48 -23.86
CA CYS A 197 -8.55 7.52 -22.88
C CYS A 197 -9.75 7.79 -21.98
N TRP A 198 -9.50 7.92 -20.67
CA TRP A 198 -10.50 8.39 -19.73
C TRP A 198 -10.36 9.89 -19.49
N THR A 199 -11.50 10.53 -19.18
CA THR A 199 -11.50 11.89 -18.65
C THR A 199 -11.10 11.87 -17.17
N VAL A 200 -10.55 12.98 -16.68
CA VAL A 200 -10.22 13.14 -15.25
C VAL A 200 -11.46 12.96 -14.36
N LEU A 201 -12.65 13.33 -14.85
CA LEU A 201 -13.90 13.12 -14.12
C LEU A 201 -14.24 11.63 -13.98
N GLN A 202 -14.04 10.83 -15.04
CA GLN A 202 -14.20 9.37 -14.97
C GLN A 202 -13.22 8.76 -13.96
N CYS A 203 -11.95 9.19 -13.98
CA CYS A 203 -10.98 8.76 -12.97
C CYS A 203 -11.44 9.08 -11.54
N ALA A 204 -11.96 10.28 -11.31
CA ALA A 204 -12.43 10.70 -9.99
C ALA A 204 -13.67 9.91 -9.52
N THR A 205 -14.64 9.67 -10.41
CA THR A 205 -15.85 8.91 -10.07
C THR A 205 -15.54 7.43 -9.80
N CYS A 206 -14.68 6.82 -10.60
CA CYS A 206 -14.20 5.46 -10.38
C CYS A 206 -13.39 5.34 -9.08
N ALA A 207 -12.50 6.31 -8.81
CA ALA A 207 -11.76 6.36 -7.57
C ALA A 207 -12.66 6.49 -6.33
N LEU A 208 -13.71 7.32 -6.41
CA LEU A 208 -14.67 7.48 -5.32
C LEU A 208 -15.45 6.18 -5.06
N THR A 209 -15.93 5.53 -6.10
CA THR A 209 -16.69 4.28 -5.96
C THR A 209 -15.80 3.14 -5.44
N GLY A 210 -14.56 3.04 -5.91
CA GLY A 210 -13.56 2.11 -5.40
C GLY A 210 -13.29 2.35 -3.91
N ALA A 211 -12.99 3.60 -3.53
CA ALA A 211 -12.71 3.96 -2.14
C ALA A 211 -13.89 3.66 -1.19
N VAL A 212 -15.14 3.86 -1.64
CA VAL A 212 -16.33 3.49 -0.86
C VAL A 212 -16.43 1.98 -0.68
N ALA A 213 -16.23 1.20 -1.74
CA ALA A 213 -16.29 -0.26 -1.68
C ALA A 213 -15.22 -0.83 -0.73
N GLU A 214 -13.99 -0.31 -0.81
CA GLU A 214 -12.88 -0.70 0.06
C GLU A 214 -13.08 -0.27 1.51
N LEU A 215 -13.68 0.91 1.73
CA LEU A 215 -14.07 1.37 3.07
C LEU A 215 -15.10 0.43 3.71
N ILE A 216 -16.05 -0.11 2.97
CA ILE A 216 -17.00 -1.10 3.47
C ILE A 216 -16.25 -2.35 3.97
N MET A 217 -15.28 -2.83 3.19
CA MET A 217 -14.44 -3.96 3.60
C MET A 217 -13.61 -3.63 4.85
N GLU A 218 -13.03 -2.42 4.92
CA GLU A 218 -12.31 -1.97 6.11
C GLU A 218 -13.21 -1.93 7.35
N ILE A 219 -14.42 -1.41 7.24
CA ILE A 219 -15.40 -1.40 8.36
C ILE A 219 -15.69 -2.81 8.86
N LEU A 220 -15.86 -3.77 7.95
CA LEU A 220 -16.13 -5.18 8.31
C LEU A 220 -14.96 -5.83 9.05
N PHE A 221 -13.73 -5.55 8.65
CA PHE A 221 -12.53 -6.23 9.16
C PHE A 221 -11.77 -5.43 10.22
N SER A 222 -11.98 -4.12 10.36
CA SER A 222 -11.32 -3.28 11.37
C SER A 222 -11.44 -3.76 12.83
N PRO A 223 -12.50 -4.47 13.27
CA PRO A 223 -12.54 -5.04 14.61
C PRO A 223 -11.40 -6.04 14.88
N ILE A 224 -10.90 -6.72 13.83
CA ILE A 224 -9.75 -7.62 13.93
C ILE A 224 -8.49 -6.80 14.19
N GLY A 225 -8.24 -5.78 13.39
CA GLY A 225 -7.10 -4.87 13.55
C GLY A 225 -7.07 -4.19 14.93
N TYR A 226 -8.25 -3.76 15.41
CA TYR A 226 -8.38 -3.20 16.77
C TYR A 226 -7.96 -4.18 17.86
N ARG A 227 -8.41 -5.45 17.78
CA ARG A 227 -8.04 -6.48 18.76
C ARG A 227 -6.55 -6.79 18.73
N ILE A 228 -5.97 -6.87 17.54
CA ILE A 228 -4.54 -7.16 17.35
C ILE A 228 -3.70 -6.02 17.93
N THR A 229 -4.00 -4.75 17.62
CA THR A 229 -3.23 -3.61 18.14
C THR A 229 -3.33 -3.49 19.66
N LYS A 230 -4.51 -3.80 20.23
CA LYS A 230 -4.70 -3.83 21.67
C LYS A 230 -3.90 -4.95 22.35
N ARG A 231 -3.80 -6.11 21.69
CA ARG A 231 -2.96 -7.22 22.13
C ARG A 231 -1.48 -6.85 22.07
N TRP A 232 -1.01 -6.25 20.98
CA TRP A 232 0.39 -5.79 20.86
C TRP A 232 0.79 -4.83 21.97
N LYS A 233 -0.09 -3.89 22.32
CA LYS A 233 0.15 -2.98 23.43
C LYS A 233 0.29 -3.72 24.76
N ARG A 234 -0.58 -4.70 25.03
CA ARG A 234 -0.55 -5.51 26.26
C ARG A 234 0.69 -6.41 26.35
N GLU A 235 1.14 -6.95 25.20
CA GLU A 235 2.30 -7.84 25.11
C GLU A 235 3.61 -7.08 24.91
N ASN A 236 3.58 -5.74 24.93
CA ASN A 236 4.72 -4.87 24.72
C ASN A 236 5.51 -5.21 23.42
N VAL A 237 4.80 -5.50 22.33
CA VAL A 237 5.40 -5.80 21.05
C VAL A 237 6.22 -4.60 20.54
N GLY A 238 7.45 -4.83 20.09
CA GLY A 238 8.27 -3.79 19.47
C GLY A 238 9.13 -2.97 20.43
N GLN A 239 9.36 -3.40 21.67
CA GLN A 239 10.20 -2.68 22.63
C GLN A 239 11.59 -2.32 22.09
N GLU A 240 12.21 -3.21 21.30
CA GLU A 240 13.52 -2.95 20.68
C GLU A 240 13.48 -1.73 19.74
N TYR A 241 12.42 -1.62 18.93
CA TYR A 241 12.23 -0.48 18.03
C TYR A 241 11.95 0.82 18.81
N PHE A 242 11.12 0.78 19.85
CA PHE A 242 10.85 1.96 20.67
C PHE A 242 12.10 2.45 21.40
N ALA A 243 12.88 1.54 22.01
CA ALA A 243 14.15 1.89 22.63
C ALA A 243 15.17 2.45 21.62
N PHE A 244 15.18 1.96 20.39
CA PHE A 244 16.01 2.51 19.33
C PHE A 244 15.58 3.93 18.95
N THR A 245 14.28 4.17 18.76
CA THR A 245 13.76 5.50 18.38
C THR A 245 13.94 6.55 19.48
N GLU A 246 13.82 6.18 20.73
CA GLU A 246 14.10 7.05 21.88
C GLU A 246 15.58 7.49 21.93
N ARG A 247 16.51 6.55 21.74
CA ARG A 247 17.95 6.87 21.68
C ARG A 247 18.27 7.80 20.51
N MET A 248 17.56 7.62 19.38
CA MET A 248 17.78 8.45 18.20
C MET A 248 17.20 9.86 18.32
N SER A 249 16.14 10.06 19.13
CA SER A 249 15.55 11.37 19.40
C SER A 249 16.32 12.17 20.45
N ALA A 250 17.16 11.50 21.25
CA ALA A 250 18.02 12.12 22.27
C ALA A 250 19.39 12.58 21.76
N GLN A 251 19.74 12.25 20.51
CA GLN A 251 20.94 12.68 19.77
C GLN A 251 20.65 13.86 18.84
#